data_332e04e02d6d22eb96c62a8a4d17aa19
#
_entry.id   332e04e02d6d22eb96c62a8a4d17aa19
#
_cell.length_a   1.000
_cell.length_b   1.000
_cell.length_c   1.000
_cell.angle_alpha   90.00
_cell.angle_beta   90.00
_cell.angle_gamma   90.00
#
_symmetry.space_group_name_H-M   'P 1'
#
loop_
_entity.id
_entity.type
_entity.pdbx_description
1 polymer ?
#
loop_
_entity_poly.entity_id
_entity_poly.type
_entity_poly.pdbx_seq_one_letter_code
_entity_poly.pdbx_strand_id
1 'polypeptide(L)'
;MNVTFDPAKDALNLVNHHMSLALGEELDWDTLQVKPDSRHDYGEVRMVGYALMNTRLYCVVFVDRDESRRIISLRKANSREVKQYAANN
;
A
#
# COMPACT_ATOMS: atom_id res chain seq x y z
N MET A 1 14.76 3.51 1.37
CA MET A 1 13.92 3.12 0.21
C MET A 1 13.23 4.34 -0.37
N ASN A 2 13.25 4.48 -1.69
CA ASN A 2 12.53 5.54 -2.37
C ASN A 2 11.08 5.15 -2.60
N VAL A 3 10.16 5.99 -2.16
CA VAL A 3 8.73 5.87 -2.46
C VAL A 3 8.39 6.84 -3.57
N THR A 4 7.78 6.34 -4.63
CA THR A 4 7.34 7.13 -5.78
C THR A 4 5.86 6.89 -6.05
N PHE A 5 5.25 7.74 -6.85
CA PHE A 5 3.86 7.55 -7.29
C PHE A 5 3.57 8.41 -8.51
N ASP A 6 2.52 8.02 -9.24
CA ASP A 6 2.01 8.78 -10.38
C ASP A 6 1.06 9.87 -9.85
N PRO A 7 1.26 11.16 -10.23
CA PRO A 7 0.38 12.24 -9.78
C PRO A 7 -1.10 12.02 -10.11
N ALA A 8 -1.41 11.39 -11.25
CA ALA A 8 -2.81 11.10 -11.61
C ALA A 8 -3.42 10.07 -10.66
N LYS A 9 -2.65 9.06 -10.25
CA LYS A 9 -3.11 8.09 -9.27
C LYS A 9 -3.25 8.69 -7.88
N ASP A 10 -2.36 9.62 -7.54
CA ASP A 10 -2.46 10.35 -6.29
C ASP A 10 -3.76 11.15 -6.19
N ALA A 11 -4.11 11.85 -7.28
CA ALA A 11 -5.37 12.61 -7.34
C ALA A 11 -6.59 11.69 -7.14
N LEU A 12 -6.60 10.51 -7.80
CA LEU A 12 -7.67 9.53 -7.63
C LEU A 12 -7.73 9.01 -6.20
N ASN A 13 -6.58 8.75 -5.60
CA ASN A 13 -6.53 8.24 -4.23
C ASN A 13 -7.06 9.25 -3.22
N LEU A 14 -6.77 10.53 -3.44
CA LEU A 14 -7.33 11.61 -2.61
C LEU A 14 -8.86 11.64 -2.70
N VAL A 15 -9.41 11.51 -3.91
CA VAL A 15 -10.87 11.49 -4.11
C VAL A 15 -11.50 10.25 -3.46
N ASN A 16 -10.91 9.07 -3.67
CA ASN A 16 -11.51 7.80 -3.25
C ASN A 16 -11.28 7.48 -1.78
N HIS A 17 -10.15 7.88 -1.22
CA HIS A 17 -9.73 7.46 0.11
C HIS A 17 -9.30 8.60 1.01
N HIS A 18 -9.32 9.84 0.52
CA HIS A 18 -8.93 11.05 1.27
C HIS A 18 -7.48 11.00 1.76
N MET A 19 -6.61 10.33 1.02
CA MET A 19 -5.21 10.15 1.38
C MET A 19 -4.32 10.38 0.18
N SER A 20 -3.21 11.10 0.39
CA SER A 20 -2.16 11.22 -0.60
C SER A 20 -1.29 9.96 -0.62
N LEU A 21 -0.86 9.54 -1.81
CA LEU A 21 0.10 8.44 -1.94
C LEU A 21 1.47 8.79 -1.36
N ALA A 22 1.76 10.08 -1.20
CA ALA A 22 2.98 10.53 -0.53
C ALA A 22 3.08 10.02 0.91
N LEU A 23 1.95 9.72 1.55
CA LEU A 23 1.94 9.12 2.88
C LEU A 23 2.58 7.74 2.93
N GLY A 24 2.85 7.11 1.78
CA GLY A 24 3.62 5.88 1.73
C GLY A 24 4.99 5.99 2.37
N GLU A 25 5.58 7.18 2.40
CA GLU A 25 6.86 7.40 3.10
C GLU A 25 6.73 7.29 4.61
N GLU A 26 5.53 7.50 5.14
CA GLU A 26 5.27 7.45 6.58
C GLU A 26 4.91 6.05 7.08
N LEU A 27 4.67 5.09 6.16
CA LEU A 27 4.38 3.71 6.55
C LEU A 27 5.62 3.08 7.18
N ASP A 28 5.40 2.31 8.23
CA ASP A 28 6.45 1.47 8.81
C ASP A 28 6.54 0.19 7.97
N TRP A 29 7.44 0.19 6.98
CA TRP A 29 7.60 -0.91 6.06
C TRP A 29 8.13 -2.18 6.73
N ASP A 30 8.71 -2.07 7.92
CA ASP A 30 9.12 -3.24 8.71
C ASP A 30 7.92 -4.03 9.22
N THR A 31 6.75 -3.42 9.26
CA THR A 31 5.51 -4.10 9.69
C THR A 31 4.74 -4.73 8.53
N LEU A 32 5.25 -4.62 7.30
CA LEU A 32 4.55 -5.04 6.09
C LEU A 32 4.32 -6.54 6.06
N GLN A 33 3.06 -6.95 5.83
CA GLN A 33 2.67 -8.29 5.41
C GLN A 33 2.14 -8.16 3.98
N VAL A 34 2.66 -8.93 3.06
CA VAL A 34 2.43 -8.72 1.64
C VAL A 34 2.18 -10.03 0.91
N LYS A 35 1.36 -9.95 -0.14
CA LYS A 35 1.14 -11.04 -1.09
C LYS A 35 1.01 -10.46 -2.50
N PRO A 36 1.36 -11.24 -3.56
CA PRO A 36 1.14 -10.77 -4.93
C PRO A 36 -0.35 -10.57 -5.22
N ASP A 37 -0.67 -9.54 -5.99
CA ASP A 37 -2.01 -9.34 -6.52
C ASP A 37 -2.07 -10.01 -7.89
N SER A 38 -2.77 -11.15 -7.96
CA SER A 38 -2.86 -11.94 -9.18
C SER A 38 -4.19 -11.76 -9.92
N ARG A 39 -5.04 -10.83 -9.49
CA ARG A 39 -6.38 -10.65 -10.06
C ARG A 39 -6.37 -10.15 -11.50
N HIS A 40 -5.34 -9.40 -11.87
CA HIS A 40 -5.21 -8.79 -13.19
C HIS A 40 -3.78 -8.94 -13.70
N ASP A 41 -3.62 -8.91 -15.03
CA ASP A 41 -2.32 -8.83 -15.66
C ASP A 41 -2.02 -7.36 -15.94
N TYR A 42 -1.06 -6.82 -15.21
CA TYR A 42 -0.65 -5.42 -15.34
C TYR A 42 0.68 -5.25 -16.07
N GLY A 43 1.27 -6.35 -16.56
CA GLY A 43 2.60 -6.32 -17.11
C GLY A 43 3.72 -6.25 -16.08
N GLU A 44 3.37 -6.03 -14.81
CA GLU A 44 4.28 -5.99 -13.66
C GLU A 44 3.61 -6.68 -12.48
N VAL A 45 4.41 -7.21 -11.56
CA VAL A 45 3.87 -7.84 -10.35
C VAL A 45 3.45 -6.74 -9.38
N ARG A 46 2.15 -6.61 -9.16
CA ARG A 46 1.61 -5.74 -8.10
C ARG A 46 1.54 -6.51 -6.81
N MET A 47 1.90 -5.83 -5.73
CA MET A 47 1.85 -6.37 -4.38
C MET A 47 0.74 -5.68 -3.62
N VAL A 48 -0.04 -6.46 -2.87
CA VAL A 48 -1.02 -5.95 -1.92
C VAL A 48 -0.47 -6.21 -0.54
N GLY A 49 -0.31 -5.16 0.25
CA GLY A 49 0.27 -5.29 1.57
C GLY A 49 -0.49 -4.51 2.62
N TYR A 50 -0.17 -4.84 3.87
CA TYR A 50 -0.72 -4.17 5.04
C TYR A 50 0.44 -3.75 5.91
N ALA A 51 0.47 -2.49 6.31
CA ALA A 51 1.53 -1.93 7.13
C ALA A 51 0.95 -0.88 8.08
N LEU A 52 1.66 -0.65 9.17
CA LEU A 52 1.24 0.33 10.18
C LEU A 52 1.79 1.72 9.84
N MET A 53 0.98 2.72 10.11
CA MET A 53 1.42 4.10 10.20
C MET A 53 0.88 4.63 11.53
N ASN A 54 1.77 4.95 12.44
CA ASN A 54 1.44 5.17 13.85
C ASN A 54 0.78 3.90 14.41
N THR A 55 -0.43 4.00 14.91
CA THR A 55 -1.14 2.86 15.52
C THR A 55 -2.22 2.28 14.61
N ARG A 56 -2.30 2.72 13.36
CA ARG A 56 -3.37 2.29 12.43
C ARG A 56 -2.81 1.47 11.29
N LEU A 57 -3.58 0.46 10.89
CA LEU A 57 -3.24 -0.40 9.75
C LEU A 57 -3.78 0.20 8.45
N TYR A 58 -2.94 0.14 7.42
CA TYR A 58 -3.28 0.60 6.07
C TYR A 58 -3.06 -0.51 5.06
N CYS A 59 -3.89 -0.51 4.02
CA CYS A 59 -3.70 -1.36 2.85
C CYS A 59 -2.98 -0.55 1.78
N VAL A 60 -1.87 -1.09 1.29
CA VAL A 60 -1.06 -0.43 0.27
C VAL A 60 -0.87 -1.37 -0.91
N VAL A 61 -1.10 -0.86 -2.12
CA VAL A 61 -0.78 -1.57 -3.36
C VAL A 61 0.41 -0.89 -3.98
N PHE A 62 1.42 -1.68 -4.36
CA PHE A 62 2.66 -1.10 -4.87
C PHE A 62 3.33 -2.04 -5.87
N VAL A 63 4.27 -1.48 -6.62
CA VAL A 63 5.18 -2.20 -7.51
C VAL A 63 6.60 -1.82 -7.13
N ASP A 64 7.46 -2.82 -6.94
CA ASP A 64 8.88 -2.57 -6.72
C ASP A 64 9.61 -2.50 -8.06
N ARG A 65 10.42 -1.46 -8.22
CA ARG A 65 11.25 -1.22 -9.39
C ARG A 65 12.63 -0.78 -8.93
N ASP A 66 13.64 -1.60 -9.21
CA ASP A 66 15.02 -1.29 -8.86
C ASP A 66 15.11 -0.89 -7.38
N GLU A 67 15.46 0.36 -7.11
CA GLU A 67 15.64 0.86 -5.75
C GLU A 67 14.42 1.66 -5.24
N SER A 68 13.32 1.67 -6.00
CA SER A 68 12.13 2.44 -5.64
C SER A 68 10.93 1.53 -5.45
N ARG A 69 9.97 2.02 -4.65
CA ARG A 69 8.68 1.38 -4.44
C ARG A 69 7.61 2.35 -4.90
N ARG A 70 6.92 1.98 -5.98
CA ARG A 70 5.89 2.82 -6.60
C ARG A 70 4.55 2.49 -5.98
N ILE A 71 3.96 3.46 -5.28
CA ILE A 71 2.67 3.29 -4.63
C ILE A 71 1.56 3.49 -5.66
N ILE A 72 0.66 2.52 -5.73
CA ILE A 72 -0.48 2.54 -6.67
C ILE A 72 -1.75 2.98 -5.94
N SER A 73 -1.97 2.50 -4.72
CA SER A 73 -3.10 2.95 -3.91
C SER A 73 -2.79 2.80 -2.43
N LEU A 74 -3.48 3.58 -1.60
CA LEU A 74 -3.28 3.61 -0.16
C LEU A 74 -4.63 3.94 0.50
N ARG A 75 -5.07 3.08 1.42
CA ARG A 75 -6.32 3.29 2.15
C ARG A 75 -6.23 2.71 3.55
N LYS A 76 -7.12 3.11 4.41
CA LYS A 76 -7.25 2.47 5.72
C LYS A 76 -7.70 1.04 5.56
N ALA A 77 -7.13 0.14 6.36
CA ALA A 77 -7.59 -1.25 6.40
C ALA A 77 -8.96 -1.33 7.08
N ASN A 78 -9.78 -2.28 6.63
CA ASN A 78 -11.07 -2.54 7.27
C ASN A 78 -10.90 -3.50 8.45
N SER A 79 -11.98 -3.71 9.21
CA SER A 79 -11.89 -4.52 10.44
C SER A 79 -11.52 -5.98 10.18
N ARG A 80 -11.96 -6.56 9.06
CA ARG A 80 -11.59 -7.93 8.69
C ARG A 80 -10.09 -8.01 8.40
N GLU A 81 -9.56 -7.05 7.68
CA GLU A 81 -8.14 -6.98 7.36
C GLU A 81 -7.27 -6.82 8.61
N VAL A 82 -7.73 -5.99 9.55
CA VAL A 82 -7.04 -5.83 10.83
C VAL A 82 -6.98 -7.15 11.58
N LYS A 83 -8.08 -7.89 11.63
CA LYS A 83 -8.13 -9.20 12.30
C LYS A 83 -7.20 -10.21 11.64
N GLN A 84 -7.18 -10.26 10.31
CA GLN A 84 -6.30 -11.17 9.58
C GLN A 84 -4.83 -10.81 9.80
N TYR A 85 -4.52 -9.53 9.78
CA TYR A 85 -3.16 -9.06 10.03
C TYR A 85 -2.68 -9.48 11.43
N ALA A 86 -3.52 -9.27 12.44
CA ALA A 86 -3.17 -9.64 13.81
C ALA A 86 -2.99 -11.16 13.95
N ALA A 87 -3.81 -11.95 13.25
CA ALA A 87 -3.73 -13.41 13.31
C ALA A 87 -2.45 -13.96 12.67
N ASN A 88 -1.85 -13.23 11.74
CA ASN A 88 -0.65 -13.64 11.02
C ASN A 88 0.65 -13.14 11.66
N ASN A 89 0.55 -12.44 12.75
CA ASN A 89 1.73 -11.92 13.46
C ASN A 89 2.28 -12.93 14.45
#